data_e0333d54051f41ff7c135c8a50cd82c7
#
_entry.id   e0333d54051f41ff7c135c8a50cd82c7
#
_cell.length_a   1.000
_cell.length_b   1.000
_cell.length_c   1.000
_cell.angle_alpha   90.00
_cell.angle_beta   90.00
_cell.angle_gamma   90.00
#
_symmetry.space_group_name_H-M   'P 1'
#
loop_
_entity.id
_entity.type
_entity.pdbx_description
1 polymer ?
#
loop_
_entity_poly.entity_id
_entity_poly.type
_entity_poly.pdbx_seq_one_letter_code
_entity_poly.pdbx_strand_id
1 'polypeptide(L)'
;AVMIAENIGGSVEEFAALMNQKAEELGCRDTYFITPNGLDGVKKDKDGVEHIHSTTAADLAAIMRYCVMESPKKDEFLSITRTQNHTFTDSSGRRSYSCFNHNAFLNMMEGVLSGKTGFTGGAGYSYVGAMENEGRTYIIALLGCGWPPHKTYKWTDARKLYTYGLEHFQLKDVFREEILPDIPVTGGLCWDEEGTCQESIDLKLHLKEEEMHLPLLLGEGEQVQVTKKIPALLKAPVREGQKVGTIDYSLNGTVIKQYPVYAGRGVDEMTFSRVVRHVLGIFMDFGKSCHII
;
A
#
# COMPACT_ATOMS: atom_id res chain seq x y z
N ALA A 1 18.75 -5.04 -23.28
CA ALA A 1 18.10 -3.92 -22.60
C ALA A 1 18.00 -2.70 -23.52
N VAL A 2 19.12 -2.22 -24.10
CA VAL A 2 19.15 -1.02 -24.98
C VAL A 2 18.16 -1.13 -26.14
N MET A 3 18.21 -2.20 -26.96
CA MET A 3 17.27 -2.42 -28.08
C MET A 3 15.80 -2.37 -27.65
N ILE A 4 15.48 -2.91 -26.47
CA ILE A 4 14.10 -2.87 -25.94
C ILE A 4 13.74 -1.44 -25.56
N ALA A 5 14.66 -0.73 -24.91
CA ALA A 5 14.47 0.65 -24.50
C ALA A 5 14.24 1.58 -25.71
N GLU A 6 15.04 1.46 -26.74
CA GLU A 6 14.90 2.22 -27.99
C GLU A 6 13.59 1.90 -28.72
N ASN A 7 13.18 0.62 -28.71
CA ASN A 7 11.92 0.22 -29.36
C ASN A 7 10.67 0.74 -28.63
N ILE A 8 10.72 0.83 -27.29
CA ILE A 8 9.57 1.26 -26.48
C ILE A 8 9.57 2.77 -26.27
N GLY A 9 10.73 3.34 -25.94
CA GLY A 9 10.87 4.76 -25.60
C GLY A 9 11.25 5.65 -26.78
N GLY A 10 11.70 5.08 -27.91
CA GLY A 10 12.24 5.83 -29.03
C GLY A 10 13.75 6.10 -28.91
N SER A 11 14.23 6.32 -27.68
CA SER A 11 15.66 6.46 -27.35
C SER A 11 15.97 5.91 -25.97
N VAL A 12 17.26 5.76 -25.66
CA VAL A 12 17.70 5.38 -24.30
C VAL A 12 17.30 6.44 -23.28
N GLU A 13 17.42 7.71 -23.63
CA GLU A 13 17.09 8.85 -22.78
C GLU A 13 15.59 8.93 -22.48
N GLU A 14 14.75 8.75 -23.49
CA GLU A 14 13.29 8.75 -23.31
C GLU A 14 12.82 7.55 -22.50
N PHE A 15 13.41 6.38 -22.72
CA PHE A 15 13.11 5.22 -21.89
C PHE A 15 13.56 5.41 -20.43
N ALA A 16 14.73 6.01 -20.20
CA ALA A 16 15.17 6.37 -18.84
C ALA A 16 14.22 7.37 -18.17
N ALA A 17 13.63 8.30 -18.93
CA ALA A 17 12.59 9.20 -18.40
C ALA A 17 11.35 8.43 -17.96
N LEU A 18 10.89 7.42 -18.74
CA LEU A 18 9.78 6.54 -18.32
C LEU A 18 10.13 5.72 -17.06
N MET A 19 11.39 5.26 -16.93
CA MET A 19 11.86 4.56 -15.74
C MET A 19 11.80 5.48 -14.51
N ASN A 20 12.24 6.73 -14.63
CA ASN A 20 12.22 7.72 -13.56
C ASN A 20 10.78 8.09 -13.19
N GLN A 21 9.89 8.29 -14.15
CA GLN A 21 8.49 8.52 -13.91
C GLN A 21 7.87 7.36 -13.10
N LYS A 22 8.16 6.12 -13.48
CA LYS A 22 7.67 4.95 -12.75
C LYS A 22 8.25 4.88 -11.33
N ALA A 23 9.52 5.20 -11.15
CA ALA A 23 10.14 5.25 -9.83
C ALA A 23 9.45 6.29 -8.92
N GLU A 24 9.14 7.48 -9.45
CA GLU A 24 8.39 8.52 -8.74
C GLU A 24 6.98 8.06 -8.36
N GLU A 25 6.23 7.43 -9.30
CA GLU A 25 4.91 6.85 -9.04
C GLU A 25 4.93 5.80 -7.92
N LEU A 26 6.04 5.07 -7.77
CA LEU A 26 6.25 4.09 -6.70
C LEU A 26 6.78 4.70 -5.40
N GLY A 27 7.01 6.01 -5.37
CA GLY A 27 7.54 6.72 -4.20
C GLY A 27 9.04 6.55 -3.98
N CYS A 28 9.79 6.11 -5.00
CA CYS A 28 11.25 5.96 -4.97
C CYS A 28 11.93 7.32 -5.12
N ARG A 29 12.18 8.00 -4.02
CA ARG A 29 12.66 9.41 -4.01
C ARG A 29 14.16 9.55 -4.20
N ASP A 30 14.91 8.49 -3.90
CA ASP A 30 16.38 8.48 -3.95
C ASP A 30 16.91 7.61 -5.10
N THR A 31 16.09 7.48 -6.16
CA THR A 31 16.42 6.72 -7.38
C THR A 31 16.43 7.65 -8.58
N TYR A 32 17.50 7.57 -9.37
CA TYR A 32 17.61 8.25 -10.64
C TYR A 32 18.23 7.34 -11.72
N PHE A 33 17.45 6.99 -12.72
CA PHE A 33 17.87 6.14 -13.82
C PHE A 33 18.38 6.97 -15.00
N ILE A 34 19.55 6.59 -15.54
CA ILE A 34 20.15 7.18 -16.73
C ILE A 34 20.25 6.13 -17.84
N THR A 35 20.50 4.87 -17.46
CA THR A 35 20.69 3.78 -18.41
C THR A 35 19.69 2.64 -18.16
N PRO A 36 19.14 1.99 -19.21
CA PRO A 36 18.18 0.89 -19.04
C PRO A 36 18.86 -0.45 -18.71
N ASN A 37 20.17 -0.52 -18.75
CA ASN A 37 20.97 -1.72 -18.51
C ASN A 37 21.71 -1.71 -17.17
N GLY A 38 21.63 -0.61 -16.41
CA GLY A 38 22.24 -0.48 -15.07
C GLY A 38 23.74 -0.21 -15.10
N LEU A 39 24.30 0.25 -16.23
CA LEU A 39 25.67 0.74 -16.27
C LEU A 39 25.74 2.14 -15.67
N ASP A 40 26.89 2.44 -15.06
CA ASP A 40 27.17 3.74 -14.48
C ASP A 40 26.97 4.86 -15.51
N GLY A 41 26.40 5.97 -15.08
CA GLY A 41 26.12 7.12 -15.91
C GLY A 41 26.01 8.40 -15.10
N VAL A 42 26.36 9.50 -15.73
CA VAL A 42 26.20 10.86 -15.18
C VAL A 42 25.50 11.70 -16.25
N LYS A 43 24.51 12.48 -15.84
CA LYS A 43 23.75 13.37 -16.72
C LYS A 43 23.52 14.70 -16.04
N LYS A 44 23.66 15.80 -16.79
CA LYS A 44 23.23 17.13 -16.34
C LYS A 44 21.82 17.42 -16.86
N ASP A 45 20.98 17.91 -16.01
CA ASP A 45 19.66 18.39 -16.40
C ASP A 45 19.72 19.79 -17.06
N LYS A 46 18.56 20.35 -17.39
CA LYS A 46 18.44 21.65 -18.06
C LYS A 46 18.93 22.81 -17.18
N ASP A 47 18.91 22.62 -15.85
CA ASP A 47 19.33 23.60 -14.86
C ASP A 47 20.81 23.44 -14.48
N GLY A 48 21.50 22.48 -15.13
CA GLY A 48 22.93 22.19 -14.93
C GLY A 48 23.22 21.33 -13.70
N VAL A 49 22.18 20.80 -13.02
CA VAL A 49 22.33 19.89 -11.88
C VAL A 49 22.79 18.53 -12.38
N GLU A 50 23.83 18.01 -11.75
CA GLU A 50 24.40 16.71 -12.09
C GLU A 50 23.65 15.58 -11.35
N HIS A 51 23.17 14.62 -12.13
CA HIS A 51 22.53 13.41 -11.64
C HIS A 51 23.43 12.21 -11.93
N ILE A 52 23.52 11.31 -10.96
CA ILE A 52 24.24 10.05 -11.07
C ILE A 52 23.21 8.91 -11.17
N HIS A 53 23.49 7.91 -12.00
CA HIS A 53 22.66 6.68 -12.04
C HIS A 53 22.77 5.97 -10.69
N SER A 54 21.73 6.09 -9.88
CA SER A 54 21.75 5.67 -8.47
C SER A 54 20.40 5.19 -7.99
N THR A 55 20.41 4.41 -6.92
CA THR A 55 19.22 3.94 -6.22
C THR A 55 19.56 3.59 -4.76
N THR A 56 18.55 3.32 -3.95
CA THR A 56 18.69 2.80 -2.59
C THR A 56 18.18 1.36 -2.50
N ALA A 57 18.55 0.65 -1.43
CA ALA A 57 18.02 -0.68 -1.16
C ALA A 57 16.49 -0.65 -0.94
N ALA A 58 15.98 0.40 -0.27
CA ALA A 58 14.55 0.59 -0.04
C ALA A 58 13.78 0.78 -1.36
N ASP A 59 14.28 1.63 -2.24
CA ASP A 59 13.65 1.90 -3.53
C ASP A 59 13.66 0.66 -4.44
N LEU A 60 14.78 -0.07 -4.48
CA LEU A 60 14.83 -1.34 -5.22
C LEU A 60 13.86 -2.38 -4.68
N ALA A 61 13.70 -2.45 -3.35
CA ALA A 61 12.71 -3.33 -2.74
C ALA A 61 11.28 -2.92 -3.13
N ALA A 62 10.97 -1.62 -3.15
CA ALA A 62 9.68 -1.09 -3.59
C ALA A 62 9.40 -1.42 -5.06
N ILE A 63 10.38 -1.25 -5.94
CA ILE A 63 10.27 -1.62 -7.36
C ILE A 63 10.04 -3.12 -7.52
N MET A 64 10.79 -3.97 -6.80
CA MET A 64 10.60 -5.42 -6.85
C MET A 64 9.23 -5.82 -6.33
N ARG A 65 8.74 -5.21 -5.24
CA ARG A 65 7.41 -5.43 -4.70
C ARG A 65 6.33 -5.14 -5.75
N TYR A 66 6.43 -3.98 -6.40
CA TYR A 66 5.52 -3.66 -7.49
C TYR A 66 5.54 -4.73 -8.58
N CYS A 67 6.72 -5.13 -9.05
CA CYS A 67 6.86 -6.10 -10.14
C CYS A 67 6.24 -7.47 -9.82
N VAL A 68 6.37 -7.95 -8.57
CA VAL A 68 5.95 -9.32 -8.20
C VAL A 68 4.56 -9.39 -7.55
N MET A 69 4.01 -8.26 -7.07
CA MET A 69 2.74 -8.27 -6.32
C MET A 69 1.67 -7.37 -6.95
N GLU A 70 2.01 -6.19 -7.45
CA GLU A 70 1.06 -5.13 -7.78
C GLU A 70 0.90 -4.90 -9.28
N SER A 71 1.95 -5.16 -10.07
CA SER A 71 1.93 -4.92 -11.52
C SER A 71 0.83 -5.73 -12.20
N PRO A 72 0.06 -5.13 -13.12
CA PRO A 72 -0.88 -5.89 -13.96
C PRO A 72 -0.17 -6.90 -14.87
N LYS A 73 1.17 -6.84 -14.96
CA LYS A 73 2.04 -7.74 -15.73
C LYS A 73 2.93 -8.62 -14.85
N LYS A 74 2.52 -8.83 -13.57
CA LYS A 74 3.29 -9.63 -12.62
C LYS A 74 3.51 -11.07 -13.09
N ASP A 75 2.50 -11.68 -13.71
CA ASP A 75 2.59 -13.08 -14.12
C ASP A 75 3.57 -13.27 -15.28
N GLU A 76 3.56 -12.35 -16.26
CA GLU A 76 4.54 -12.33 -17.35
C GLU A 76 5.96 -12.04 -16.81
N PHE A 77 6.08 -11.08 -15.87
CA PHE A 77 7.35 -10.78 -15.22
C PHE A 77 7.91 -12.00 -14.51
N LEU A 78 7.11 -12.68 -13.69
CA LEU A 78 7.51 -13.89 -12.97
C LEU A 78 7.85 -15.04 -13.92
N SER A 79 7.07 -15.25 -14.98
CA SER A 79 7.34 -16.27 -15.99
C SER A 79 8.72 -16.08 -16.64
N ILE A 80 9.04 -14.83 -17.03
CA ILE A 80 10.32 -14.51 -17.66
C ILE A 80 11.47 -14.65 -16.66
N THR A 81 11.34 -14.07 -15.48
CA THR A 81 12.45 -13.99 -14.51
C THR A 81 12.75 -15.32 -13.82
N ARG A 82 11.81 -16.28 -13.80
CA ARG A 82 11.98 -17.65 -13.32
C ARG A 82 12.60 -18.59 -14.36
N THR A 83 12.58 -18.24 -15.63
CA THR A 83 13.14 -19.07 -16.70
C THR A 83 14.64 -19.28 -16.45
N GLN A 84 15.05 -20.50 -16.22
CA GLN A 84 16.44 -20.84 -15.88
C GLN A 84 17.36 -20.77 -17.08
N ASN A 85 16.88 -21.22 -18.23
CA ASN A 85 17.61 -21.16 -19.50
C ASN A 85 16.61 -20.94 -20.64
N HIS A 86 17.09 -20.31 -21.70
CA HIS A 86 16.30 -20.08 -22.88
C HIS A 86 17.22 -20.15 -24.11
N THR A 87 16.82 -20.94 -25.10
CA THR A 87 17.54 -21.04 -26.39
C THR A 87 16.65 -20.50 -27.48
N PHE A 88 17.21 -19.63 -28.30
CA PHE A 88 16.51 -19.06 -29.46
C PHE A 88 17.47 -19.00 -30.65
N THR A 89 16.90 -18.90 -31.83
CA THR A 89 17.64 -18.72 -33.10
C THR A 89 17.41 -17.31 -33.64
N ASP A 90 18.37 -16.82 -34.41
CA ASP A 90 18.20 -15.59 -35.16
C ASP A 90 17.11 -15.74 -36.23
N SER A 91 16.67 -14.61 -36.80
CA SER A 91 15.63 -14.57 -37.85
C SER A 91 15.99 -15.35 -39.12
N SER A 92 17.26 -15.60 -39.33
CA SER A 92 17.75 -16.40 -40.46
C SER A 92 17.79 -17.91 -40.17
N GLY A 93 17.59 -18.33 -38.91
CA GLY A 93 17.73 -19.73 -38.49
C GLY A 93 19.16 -20.26 -38.50
N ARG A 94 20.17 -19.40 -38.72
CA ARG A 94 21.57 -19.84 -38.89
C ARG A 94 22.34 -19.88 -37.57
N ARG A 95 21.94 -19.11 -36.57
CA ARG A 95 22.65 -19.04 -35.28
C ARG A 95 21.70 -19.29 -34.15
N SER A 96 22.07 -20.20 -33.27
CA SER A 96 21.36 -20.44 -32.01
C SER A 96 22.10 -19.78 -30.83
N TYR A 97 21.34 -19.23 -29.92
CA TYR A 97 21.86 -18.58 -28.72
C TYR A 97 21.24 -19.24 -27.51
N SER A 98 22.04 -19.57 -26.51
CA SER A 98 21.59 -20.10 -25.24
C SER A 98 21.90 -19.10 -24.13
N CYS A 99 20.86 -18.68 -23.42
CA CYS A 99 20.95 -17.77 -22.29
C CYS A 99 20.69 -18.52 -21.00
N PHE A 100 21.47 -18.25 -19.98
CA PHE A 100 21.32 -18.82 -18.63
C PHE A 100 20.96 -17.69 -17.66
N ASN A 101 20.02 -17.98 -16.75
CA ASN A 101 19.66 -17.03 -15.72
C ASN A 101 20.81 -16.84 -14.73
N HIS A 102 21.22 -15.61 -14.54
CA HIS A 102 22.28 -15.27 -13.58
C HIS A 102 21.78 -15.24 -12.11
N ASN A 103 20.49 -15.37 -11.88
CA ASN A 103 19.95 -15.50 -10.53
C ASN A 103 20.11 -16.93 -10.02
N ALA A 104 21.29 -17.25 -9.52
CA ALA A 104 21.58 -18.57 -8.95
C ALA A 104 20.67 -18.86 -7.73
N PHE A 105 20.11 -17.83 -7.09
CA PHE A 105 19.28 -17.98 -5.90
C PHE A 105 17.97 -18.73 -6.16
N LEU A 106 17.47 -18.75 -7.41
CA LEU A 106 16.32 -19.55 -7.83
C LEU A 106 16.43 -21.04 -7.44
N ASN A 107 17.66 -21.55 -7.32
CA ASN A 107 17.93 -22.94 -6.97
C ASN A 107 18.57 -23.10 -5.56
N MET A 108 18.65 -22.01 -4.78
CA MET A 108 19.35 -22.02 -3.48
C MET A 108 18.40 -22.10 -2.28
N MET A 109 17.16 -21.62 -2.46
CA MET A 109 16.10 -21.71 -1.46
C MET A 109 14.75 -21.98 -2.16
N GLU A 110 13.92 -22.74 -1.49
CA GLU A 110 12.54 -22.97 -1.93
C GLU A 110 11.72 -21.68 -1.82
N GLY A 111 10.74 -21.50 -2.70
CA GLY A 111 9.85 -20.34 -2.69
C GLY A 111 10.41 -19.08 -3.38
N VAL A 112 11.64 -19.09 -3.88
CA VAL A 112 12.19 -17.93 -4.59
C VAL A 112 11.38 -17.64 -5.86
N LEU A 113 10.78 -16.44 -5.90
CA LEU A 113 9.90 -16.00 -6.98
C LEU A 113 10.68 -15.37 -8.13
N SER A 114 11.61 -14.48 -7.83
CA SER A 114 12.30 -13.67 -8.81
C SER A 114 13.56 -13.05 -8.21
N GLY A 115 14.40 -12.48 -9.05
CA GLY A 115 15.52 -11.67 -8.61
C GLY A 115 16.36 -11.15 -9.76
N LYS A 116 17.12 -10.10 -9.48
CA LYS A 116 18.07 -9.49 -10.43
C LYS A 116 19.41 -9.22 -9.76
N THR A 117 20.46 -9.64 -10.41
CA THR A 117 21.83 -9.34 -10.02
C THR A 117 22.36 -8.11 -10.76
N GLY A 118 23.26 -7.39 -10.13
CA GLY A 118 24.02 -6.30 -10.73
C GLY A 118 25.47 -6.31 -10.28
N PHE A 119 26.32 -5.72 -11.09
CA PHE A 119 27.71 -5.41 -10.75
C PHE A 119 28.22 -4.29 -11.63
N THR A 120 28.76 -3.25 -11.00
CA THR A 120 29.69 -2.31 -11.63
C THR A 120 30.89 -2.10 -10.70
N GLY A 121 31.97 -1.54 -11.21
CA GLY A 121 33.15 -1.25 -10.39
C GLY A 121 32.84 -0.30 -9.21
N GLY A 122 31.96 0.67 -9.45
CA GLY A 122 31.51 1.64 -8.42
C GLY A 122 30.50 1.04 -7.43
N ALA A 123 29.52 0.31 -7.92
CA ALA A 123 28.39 -0.19 -7.10
C ALA A 123 28.68 -1.51 -6.35
N GLY A 124 29.68 -2.28 -6.79
CA GLY A 124 29.92 -3.62 -6.25
C GLY A 124 28.87 -4.64 -6.66
N TYR A 125 28.92 -5.83 -6.08
CA TYR A 125 27.92 -6.87 -6.31
C TYR A 125 26.61 -6.52 -5.62
N SER A 126 25.52 -6.55 -6.36
CA SER A 126 24.18 -6.19 -5.89
C SER A 126 23.18 -7.27 -6.24
N TYR A 127 22.12 -7.38 -5.45
CA TYR A 127 21.02 -8.31 -5.68
C TYR A 127 19.72 -7.75 -5.10
N VAL A 128 18.65 -7.84 -5.86
CA VAL A 128 17.28 -7.68 -5.36
C VAL A 128 16.51 -8.95 -5.68
N GLY A 129 15.74 -9.44 -4.73
CA GLY A 129 14.99 -10.68 -4.91
C GLY A 129 13.69 -10.70 -4.13
N ALA A 130 12.79 -11.58 -4.57
CA ALA A 130 11.53 -11.86 -3.91
C ALA A 130 11.39 -13.36 -3.67
N MET A 131 10.81 -13.72 -2.54
CA MET A 131 10.52 -15.09 -2.11
C MET A 131 9.14 -15.16 -1.49
N GLU A 132 8.41 -16.22 -1.74
CA GLU A 132 7.14 -16.51 -1.09
C GLU A 132 7.25 -17.83 -0.30
N ASN A 133 6.75 -17.82 0.92
CA ASN A 133 6.68 -19.00 1.75
C ASN A 133 5.42 -18.94 2.62
N GLU A 134 4.55 -19.94 2.49
CA GLU A 134 3.30 -20.05 3.27
C GLU A 134 2.42 -18.80 3.20
N GLY A 135 2.23 -18.24 2.01
CA GLY A 135 1.45 -17.03 1.79
C GLY A 135 2.12 -15.72 2.24
N ARG A 136 3.39 -15.79 2.67
CA ARG A 136 4.20 -14.64 3.08
C ARG A 136 5.19 -14.28 1.98
N THR A 137 5.15 -13.05 1.50
CA THR A 137 6.11 -12.56 0.50
C THR A 137 7.19 -11.72 1.17
N TYR A 138 8.42 -12.11 0.95
CA TYR A 138 9.61 -11.39 1.42
C TYR A 138 10.38 -10.81 0.24
N ILE A 139 10.77 -9.56 0.37
CA ILE A 139 11.59 -8.86 -0.61
C ILE A 139 12.86 -8.39 0.07
N ILE A 140 13.99 -8.69 -0.54
CA ILE A 140 15.30 -8.24 -0.07
C ILE A 140 16.00 -7.43 -1.15
N ALA A 141 16.77 -6.43 -0.76
CA ALA A 141 17.65 -5.69 -1.63
C ALA A 141 19.02 -5.51 -0.97
N LEU A 142 20.05 -5.86 -1.69
CA LEU A 142 21.43 -5.85 -1.25
C LEU A 142 22.24 -5.02 -2.26
N LEU A 143 22.92 -4.01 -1.79
CA LEU A 143 23.82 -3.15 -2.57
C LEU A 143 25.24 -3.22 -2.02
N GLY A 144 26.24 -3.23 -2.90
CA GLY A 144 27.62 -3.22 -2.48
C GLY A 144 28.08 -4.45 -1.68
N CYS A 145 27.54 -5.64 -1.99
CA CYS A 145 27.85 -6.89 -1.28
C CYS A 145 29.21 -7.47 -1.69
N GLY A 146 30.26 -6.62 -1.68
CA GLY A 146 31.61 -6.98 -2.02
C GLY A 146 32.00 -6.69 -3.48
N TRP A 147 33.28 -6.82 -3.73
CA TRP A 147 33.94 -6.66 -5.03
C TRP A 147 34.76 -7.91 -5.36
N PRO A 148 35.28 -8.05 -6.58
CA PRO A 148 36.10 -9.19 -6.91
C PRO A 148 37.24 -9.42 -5.89
N PRO A 149 37.48 -10.66 -5.46
CA PRO A 149 36.91 -11.92 -5.96
C PRO A 149 35.60 -12.37 -5.27
N HIS A 150 34.98 -11.58 -4.43
CA HIS A 150 33.91 -11.97 -3.49
C HIS A 150 32.48 -11.99 -4.09
N LYS A 151 32.32 -12.48 -5.31
CA LYS A 151 31.04 -12.51 -6.03
C LYS A 151 29.89 -13.31 -5.37
N THR A 152 30.23 -14.16 -4.41
CA THR A 152 29.26 -15.04 -3.72
C THR A 152 28.68 -14.47 -2.44
N TYR A 153 29.24 -13.37 -1.91
CA TYR A 153 28.78 -12.76 -0.65
C TYR A 153 27.29 -12.41 -0.70
N LYS A 154 26.82 -11.83 -1.82
CA LYS A 154 25.42 -11.53 -2.01
C LYS A 154 24.47 -12.73 -1.80
N TRP A 155 24.92 -13.94 -2.13
CA TRP A 155 24.12 -15.16 -1.93
C TRP A 155 24.07 -15.57 -0.47
N THR A 156 25.19 -15.48 0.23
CA THR A 156 25.26 -15.73 1.66
C THR A 156 24.41 -14.75 2.43
N ASP A 157 24.48 -13.47 2.10
CA ASP A 157 23.73 -12.42 2.78
C ASP A 157 22.24 -12.47 2.41
N ALA A 158 21.90 -12.76 1.15
CA ALA A 158 20.52 -12.99 0.75
C ALA A 158 19.87 -14.13 1.55
N ARG A 159 20.58 -15.25 1.71
CA ARG A 159 20.10 -16.38 2.53
C ARG A 159 19.85 -15.96 3.97
N LYS A 160 20.79 -15.24 4.60
CA LYS A 160 20.65 -14.75 5.97
C LYS A 160 19.40 -13.86 6.13
N LEU A 161 19.19 -12.94 5.20
CA LEU A 161 18.03 -12.02 5.25
C LEU A 161 16.70 -12.77 5.09
N TYR A 162 16.61 -13.72 4.15
CA TYR A 162 15.40 -14.52 4.02
C TYR A 162 15.17 -15.42 5.24
N THR A 163 16.20 -16.09 5.73
CA THR A 163 16.10 -16.89 6.95
C THR A 163 15.63 -16.05 8.14
N TYR A 164 16.23 -14.87 8.33
CA TYR A 164 15.79 -13.93 9.36
C TYR A 164 14.30 -13.55 9.19
N GLY A 165 13.87 -13.23 7.96
CA GLY A 165 12.48 -12.93 7.68
C GLY A 165 11.53 -14.09 8.03
N LEU A 166 11.91 -15.32 7.67
CA LEU A 166 11.11 -16.51 7.95
C LEU A 166 10.99 -16.81 9.45
N GLU A 167 12.08 -16.61 10.20
CA GLU A 167 12.16 -16.93 11.62
C GLU A 167 11.51 -15.87 12.51
N HIS A 168 11.61 -14.59 12.17
CA HIS A 168 11.25 -13.48 13.05
C HIS A 168 9.96 -12.76 12.66
N PHE A 169 9.33 -13.06 11.51
CA PHE A 169 8.10 -12.43 11.10
C PHE A 169 6.98 -13.45 10.94
N GLN A 170 5.80 -13.12 11.45
CA GLN A 170 4.61 -13.95 11.39
C GLN A 170 3.45 -13.19 10.75
N LEU A 171 2.71 -13.87 9.87
CA LEU A 171 1.47 -13.34 9.32
C LEU A 171 0.38 -13.42 10.40
N LYS A 172 -0.19 -12.28 10.76
CA LYS A 172 -1.28 -12.18 11.75
C LYS A 172 -2.40 -11.36 11.16
N ASP A 173 -3.63 -11.83 11.33
CA ASP A 173 -4.79 -10.98 11.10
C ASP A 173 -4.94 -10.05 12.30
N VAL A 174 -4.78 -8.75 12.06
CA VAL A 174 -4.83 -7.72 13.10
C VAL A 174 -6.15 -6.98 13.13
N PHE A 175 -7.09 -7.33 12.25
CA PHE A 175 -8.43 -6.77 12.31
C PHE A 175 -9.08 -7.12 13.66
N ARG A 176 -9.74 -6.16 14.24
CA ARG A 176 -10.56 -6.32 15.46
C ARG A 176 -11.87 -5.60 15.24
N GLU A 177 -12.94 -6.27 15.58
CA GLU A 177 -14.23 -5.64 15.64
C GLU A 177 -14.26 -4.68 16.85
N GLU A 178 -14.45 -3.40 16.55
CA GLU A 178 -14.41 -2.35 17.56
C GLU A 178 -15.83 -1.93 17.95
N ILE A 179 -16.10 -1.92 19.26
CA ILE A 179 -17.34 -1.35 19.79
C ILE A 179 -17.28 0.16 19.64
N LEU A 180 -18.25 0.70 18.90
CA LEU A 180 -18.41 2.13 18.70
C LEU A 180 -19.39 2.68 19.74
N PRO A 181 -19.03 3.76 20.48
CA PRO A 181 -19.94 4.41 21.39
C PRO A 181 -20.97 5.23 20.62
N ASP A 182 -22.15 5.40 21.21
CA ASP A 182 -23.08 6.40 20.72
C ASP A 182 -22.52 7.80 20.95
N ILE A 183 -22.76 8.70 20.01
CA ILE A 183 -22.30 10.09 20.10
C ILE A 183 -23.49 11.01 20.36
N PRO A 184 -23.43 11.88 21.38
CA PRO A 184 -24.42 12.90 21.59
C PRO A 184 -24.42 13.95 20.49
N VAL A 185 -25.62 14.44 20.13
CA VAL A 185 -25.81 15.48 19.10
C VAL A 185 -26.47 16.70 19.75
N THR A 186 -25.84 17.86 19.61
CA THR A 186 -26.41 19.13 20.07
C THR A 186 -27.19 19.84 18.98
N GLY A 187 -28.21 20.59 19.40
CA GLY A 187 -29.07 21.36 18.48
C GLY A 187 -29.99 20.48 17.62
N GLY A 188 -30.14 19.21 17.98
CA GLY A 188 -31.09 18.30 17.37
C GLY A 188 -32.53 18.56 17.83
N LEU A 189 -33.46 18.14 16.99
CA LEU A 189 -34.89 18.21 17.26
C LEU A 189 -35.27 17.03 18.13
N CYS A 190 -35.35 17.24 19.44
CA CYS A 190 -35.77 16.25 20.42
C CYS A 190 -36.88 16.81 21.28
N TRP A 191 -37.88 16.00 21.55
CA TRP A 191 -39.07 16.34 22.34
C TRP A 191 -39.27 15.29 23.41
N ASP A 192 -38.74 15.54 24.59
CA ASP A 192 -39.16 14.82 25.81
C ASP A 192 -40.07 15.70 26.67
N GLU A 193 -40.71 15.09 27.65
CA GLU A 193 -41.63 15.79 28.56
C GLU A 193 -40.92 16.84 29.41
N GLU A 194 -39.60 16.76 29.54
CA GLU A 194 -38.78 17.65 30.36
C GLU A 194 -38.05 18.74 29.54
N GLY A 195 -38.07 18.67 28.22
CA GLY A 195 -37.40 19.65 27.30
C GLY A 195 -35.87 19.59 27.33
N THR A 196 -35.28 18.54 27.91
CA THR A 196 -33.83 18.39 28.12
C THR A 196 -33.20 17.28 27.33
N CYS A 197 -33.90 16.75 26.35
CA CYS A 197 -33.45 15.61 25.56
C CYS A 197 -32.16 15.90 24.77
N GLN A 198 -31.16 15.10 25.04
CA GLN A 198 -29.94 15.04 24.25
C GLN A 198 -30.01 13.83 23.32
N GLU A 199 -30.19 14.06 22.03
CA GLU A 199 -30.13 12.97 21.07
C GLU A 199 -28.73 12.41 20.97
N SER A 200 -28.61 11.11 20.90
CA SER A 200 -27.37 10.40 20.56
C SER A 200 -27.59 9.58 19.30
N ILE A 201 -26.57 9.38 18.51
CA ILE A 201 -26.59 8.54 17.32
C ILE A 201 -25.68 7.35 17.49
N ASP A 202 -26.14 6.21 17.01
CA ASP A 202 -25.32 5.02 16.81
C ASP A 202 -24.34 5.24 15.66
N LEU A 203 -23.21 4.57 15.75
CA LEU A 203 -22.17 4.62 14.73
C LEU A 203 -22.05 3.28 14.01
N LYS A 204 -21.76 3.32 12.71
CA LYS A 204 -21.64 2.13 11.87
C LYS A 204 -20.36 2.14 11.06
N LEU A 205 -19.80 0.95 10.89
CA LEU A 205 -18.81 0.64 9.87
C LEU A 205 -19.54 -0.07 8.72
N HIS A 206 -19.32 0.40 7.50
CA HIS A 206 -19.82 -0.28 6.30
C HIS A 206 -18.68 -1.07 5.67
N LEU A 207 -18.35 -2.24 6.27
CA LEU A 207 -17.29 -3.10 5.81
C LEU A 207 -17.87 -4.30 5.05
N LYS A 208 -17.21 -4.64 3.95
CA LYS A 208 -17.40 -5.91 3.28
C LYS A 208 -16.65 -7.00 4.07
N GLU A 209 -17.01 -8.26 3.89
CA GLU A 209 -16.36 -9.39 4.54
C GLU A 209 -14.84 -9.40 4.31
N GLU A 210 -14.42 -9.08 3.08
CA GLU A 210 -12.99 -8.97 2.70
C GLU A 210 -12.25 -7.86 3.47
N GLU A 211 -12.95 -6.81 3.92
CA GLU A 211 -12.38 -5.69 4.66
C GLU A 211 -12.30 -5.96 6.18
N MET A 212 -12.94 -7.04 6.65
CA MET A 212 -12.86 -7.53 8.03
C MET A 212 -11.62 -8.39 8.28
N HIS A 213 -10.70 -8.43 7.31
CA HIS A 213 -9.41 -9.07 7.43
C HIS A 213 -8.31 -8.07 7.12
N LEU A 214 -7.32 -8.02 7.97
CA LEU A 214 -6.14 -7.19 7.81
C LEU A 214 -4.88 -8.02 8.12
N PRO A 215 -4.51 -8.95 7.20
CA PRO A 215 -3.33 -9.77 7.38
C PRO A 215 -2.07 -8.92 7.24
N LEU A 216 -1.23 -8.90 8.27
CA LEU A 216 0.04 -8.19 8.31
C LEU A 216 1.17 -9.11 8.73
N LEU A 217 2.32 -8.92 8.12
CA LEU A 217 3.56 -9.56 8.52
C LEU A 217 4.18 -8.73 9.65
N LEU A 218 4.17 -9.28 10.86
CA LEU A 218 4.67 -8.60 12.06
C LEU A 218 5.89 -9.30 12.60
N GLY A 219 6.93 -8.51 12.91
CA GLY A 219 8.11 -8.94 13.62
C GLY A 219 7.85 -9.14 15.12
N GLU A 220 8.85 -9.73 15.80
CA GLU A 220 8.81 -9.90 17.26
C GLU A 220 8.68 -8.53 17.96
N GLY A 221 7.71 -8.41 18.85
CA GLY A 221 7.45 -7.16 19.59
C GLY A 221 6.68 -6.09 18.84
N GLU A 222 6.45 -6.24 17.54
CA GLU A 222 5.61 -5.31 16.79
C GLU A 222 4.13 -5.50 17.14
N GLN A 223 3.45 -4.38 17.40
CA GLN A 223 2.03 -4.36 17.74
C GLN A 223 1.32 -3.28 16.94
N VAL A 224 0.18 -3.66 16.36
CA VAL A 224 -0.69 -2.70 15.70
C VAL A 224 -1.51 -1.96 16.75
N GLN A 225 -1.46 -0.65 16.71
CA GLN A 225 -2.27 0.23 17.54
C GLN A 225 -3.55 0.61 16.79
N VAL A 226 -4.69 0.49 17.49
CA VAL A 226 -5.99 0.91 16.95
C VAL A 226 -6.40 2.19 17.66
N THR A 227 -6.66 3.24 16.89
CA THR A 227 -7.05 4.55 17.41
C THR A 227 -8.37 4.99 16.78
N LYS A 228 -9.37 5.29 17.63
CA LYS A 228 -10.66 5.86 17.22
C LYS A 228 -10.53 7.37 17.14
N LYS A 229 -10.61 7.93 15.96
CA LYS A 229 -10.68 9.38 15.72
C LYS A 229 -12.12 9.78 15.47
N ILE A 230 -12.88 9.82 16.55
CA ILE A 230 -14.31 10.08 16.57
C ILE A 230 -14.55 11.30 17.47
N PRO A 231 -15.33 12.32 17.06
CA PRO A 231 -15.62 13.46 17.91
C PRO A 231 -16.48 13.04 19.11
N ALA A 232 -16.24 13.65 20.26
CA ALA A 232 -17.03 13.38 21.46
C ALA A 232 -18.48 13.94 21.39
N LEU A 233 -18.73 14.86 20.44
CA LEU A 233 -19.99 15.59 20.28
C LEU A 233 -20.17 15.97 18.81
N LEU A 234 -21.38 15.82 18.28
CA LEU A 234 -21.77 16.30 16.97
C LEU A 234 -22.76 17.47 17.10
N LYS A 235 -22.87 18.26 16.05
CA LYS A 235 -23.85 19.35 15.92
C LYS A 235 -24.84 19.00 14.81
N ALA A 236 -26.13 19.13 15.10
CA ALA A 236 -27.17 18.96 14.09
C ALA A 236 -27.08 20.05 12.99
N PRO A 237 -27.50 19.78 11.75
CA PRO A 237 -28.08 18.51 11.31
C PRO A 237 -26.99 17.45 11.05
N VAL A 238 -27.28 16.20 11.38
CA VAL A 238 -26.47 15.03 11.01
C VAL A 238 -27.28 14.16 10.06
N ARG A 239 -26.70 13.69 8.97
CA ARG A 239 -27.38 12.81 8.02
C ARG A 239 -27.01 11.36 8.27
N GLU A 240 -27.96 10.46 8.12
CA GLU A 240 -27.65 9.02 8.09
C GLU A 240 -26.62 8.73 6.99
N GLY A 241 -25.62 7.90 7.28
CA GLY A 241 -24.50 7.60 6.39
C GLY A 241 -23.47 8.72 6.26
N GLN A 242 -23.59 9.82 7.01
CA GLN A 242 -22.57 10.86 7.04
C GLN A 242 -21.29 10.32 7.71
N LYS A 243 -20.13 10.50 7.06
CA LYS A 243 -18.84 10.18 7.70
C LYS A 243 -18.62 11.12 8.88
N VAL A 244 -18.40 10.55 10.06
CA VAL A 244 -18.22 11.31 11.31
C VAL A 244 -16.86 11.07 11.97
N GLY A 245 -16.11 10.07 11.51
CA GLY A 245 -14.80 9.78 12.07
C GLY A 245 -14.07 8.69 11.31
N THR A 246 -13.00 8.18 11.93
CA THR A 246 -12.22 7.05 11.42
C THR A 246 -11.73 6.17 12.57
N ILE A 247 -11.48 4.89 12.22
CA ILE A 247 -10.66 3.99 13.02
C ILE A 247 -9.36 3.79 12.28
N ASP A 248 -8.26 4.19 12.90
CA ASP A 248 -6.93 4.12 12.32
C ASP A 248 -6.15 2.95 12.92
N TYR A 249 -5.66 2.07 12.07
CA TYR A 249 -4.70 1.04 12.41
C TYR A 249 -3.30 1.56 12.08
N SER A 250 -2.41 1.60 13.06
CA SER A 250 -1.06 2.10 12.88
C SER A 250 -0.01 1.10 13.38
N LEU A 251 1.11 1.03 12.67
CA LEU A 251 2.28 0.25 13.02
C LEU A 251 3.49 1.18 13.08
N ASN A 252 4.22 1.16 14.18
CA ASN A 252 5.40 2.02 14.41
C ASN A 252 5.12 3.51 14.14
N GLY A 253 3.91 3.99 14.53
CA GLY A 253 3.48 5.37 14.33
C GLY A 253 2.98 5.73 12.93
N THR A 254 3.05 4.81 11.98
CA THR A 254 2.54 5.01 10.62
C THR A 254 1.15 4.38 10.47
N VAL A 255 0.19 5.16 9.96
CA VAL A 255 -1.16 4.64 9.67
C VAL A 255 -1.08 3.74 8.44
N ILE A 256 -1.43 2.46 8.63
CA ILE A 256 -1.38 1.41 7.61
C ILE A 256 -2.76 1.13 7.00
N LYS A 257 -3.82 1.34 7.77
CA LYS A 257 -5.21 1.20 7.30
C LYS A 257 -6.11 2.16 8.06
N GLN A 258 -7.12 2.67 7.38
CA GLN A 258 -8.11 3.58 7.94
C GLN A 258 -9.50 3.14 7.51
N TYR A 259 -10.38 2.94 8.49
CA TYR A 259 -11.79 2.61 8.26
C TYR A 259 -12.66 3.82 8.58
N PRO A 260 -13.50 4.31 7.65
CA PRO A 260 -14.42 5.40 7.89
C PRO A 260 -15.58 4.96 8.79
N VAL A 261 -15.94 5.81 9.75
CA VAL A 261 -17.07 5.64 10.64
C VAL A 261 -18.21 6.56 10.21
N TYR A 262 -19.41 6.02 10.15
CA TYR A 262 -20.60 6.71 9.67
C TYR A 262 -21.67 6.81 10.74
N ALA A 263 -22.50 7.87 10.66
CA ALA A 263 -23.71 8.02 11.44
C ALA A 263 -24.75 6.95 11.05
N GLY A 264 -25.23 6.17 12.01
CA GLY A 264 -26.19 5.10 11.77
C GLY A 264 -27.62 5.59 11.63
N ARG A 265 -27.91 6.82 12.10
CA ARG A 265 -29.18 7.54 11.89
C ARG A 265 -28.95 9.03 11.72
N GLY A 266 -29.95 9.72 11.15
CA GLY A 266 -29.94 11.17 11.01
C GLY A 266 -30.56 11.87 12.23
N VAL A 267 -30.10 13.10 12.50
CA VAL A 267 -30.70 14.03 13.48
C VAL A 267 -30.90 15.38 12.79
N ASP A 268 -32.12 15.81 12.72
CA ASP A 268 -32.49 17.10 12.14
C ASP A 268 -32.15 18.26 13.09
N GLU A 269 -31.85 19.42 12.52
CA GLU A 269 -31.60 20.63 13.31
C GLU A 269 -32.91 21.19 13.87
N MET A 270 -32.90 21.62 15.14
CA MET A 270 -33.99 22.36 15.76
C MET A 270 -34.04 23.78 15.22
N THR A 271 -34.97 24.06 14.33
CA THR A 271 -35.21 25.40 13.81
C THR A 271 -36.52 25.97 14.33
N PHE A 272 -36.63 27.32 14.44
CA PHE A 272 -37.85 27.99 14.89
C PHE A 272 -39.09 27.53 14.14
N SER A 273 -39.01 27.40 12.82
CA SER A 273 -40.13 26.95 12.00
C SER A 273 -40.57 25.50 12.28
N ARG A 274 -39.64 24.61 12.61
CA ARG A 274 -39.92 23.22 13.00
C ARG A 274 -40.55 23.15 14.37
N VAL A 275 -40.07 23.96 15.32
CA VAL A 275 -40.67 24.09 16.66
C VAL A 275 -42.11 24.56 16.57
N VAL A 276 -42.35 25.65 15.83
CA VAL A 276 -43.71 26.19 15.62
C VAL A 276 -44.64 25.15 14.99
N ARG A 277 -44.16 24.44 13.96
CA ARG A 277 -44.95 23.39 13.31
C ARG A 277 -45.33 22.26 14.25
N HIS A 278 -44.39 21.84 15.11
CA HIS A 278 -44.62 20.80 16.08
C HIS A 278 -45.66 21.23 17.13
N VAL A 279 -45.48 22.41 17.70
CA VAL A 279 -46.43 22.96 18.69
C VAL A 279 -47.84 23.12 18.04
N LEU A 280 -47.94 23.64 16.83
CA LEU A 280 -49.21 23.71 16.11
C LEU A 280 -49.82 22.31 15.86
N GLY A 281 -48.99 21.31 15.56
CA GLY A 281 -49.45 19.93 15.42
C GLY A 281 -50.11 19.38 16.69
N ILE A 282 -49.45 19.59 17.84
CA ILE A 282 -50.01 19.20 19.15
C ILE A 282 -51.37 19.89 19.41
N PHE A 283 -51.47 21.20 19.16
CA PHE A 283 -52.73 21.92 19.33
C PHE A 283 -53.84 21.38 18.41
N MET A 284 -53.51 21.04 17.13
CA MET A 284 -54.48 20.49 16.19
C MET A 284 -54.96 19.09 16.58
N ASP A 285 -54.11 18.26 17.15
CA ASP A 285 -54.49 16.92 17.62
C ASP A 285 -55.27 16.95 18.90
N PHE A 286 -55.00 17.86 19.85
CA PHE A 286 -55.88 18.16 21.00
C PHE A 286 -57.26 18.58 20.57
N GLY A 287 -57.40 19.41 19.50
CA GLY A 287 -58.70 19.83 18.98
C GLY A 287 -59.55 18.68 18.40
N LYS A 288 -58.91 17.63 17.90
CA LYS A 288 -59.64 16.44 17.40
C LYS A 288 -60.09 15.49 18.49
N SER A 289 -59.40 15.46 19.64
CA SER A 289 -59.79 14.65 20.81
C SER A 289 -60.94 15.23 21.61
N CYS A 290 -61.26 16.53 21.46
CA CYS A 290 -62.35 17.18 22.16
C CYS A 290 -63.72 17.11 21.43
N HIS A 291 -63.83 16.37 20.32
CA HIS A 291 -65.11 16.23 19.58
C HIS A 291 -65.82 14.91 19.80
N ILE A 292 -65.50 14.20 20.90
CA ILE A 292 -66.26 13.03 21.34
C ILE A 292 -66.74 13.28 22.78
N ILE A 293 -67.80 14.11 22.95
CA ILE A 293 -68.79 14.06 24.01
C ILE A 293 -70.14 14.39 23.35
#